data_b23aa140fb79669b77067882ea0b606b
#
_entry.id   b23aa140fb79669b77067882ea0b606b
#
_cell.length_a   1.000
_cell.length_b   1.000
_cell.length_c   1.000
_cell.angle_alpha   90.00
_cell.angle_beta   90.00
_cell.angle_gamma   90.00
#
_symmetry.space_group_name_H-M   'P 1'
#
loop_
_entity.id
_entity.type
_entity.pdbx_description
1 polymer ?
#
loop_
_entity_poly.entity_id
_entity_poly.type
_entity_poly.pdbx_seq_one_letter_code
_entity_poly.pdbx_strand_id
1 'polypeptide(L)'
;MNTLTNVSNFRTHPNDAPVSRSDAPTGPALPVGPLAPEQIKEILESQRYEELTIEFDIHERILWYFMSPVTRPSATVGLMQDIKRLQAVVRTIFDAHNNPTDPPIRYMALSSRLSGIFNLGGDLALFAQLIRERSRDALERYAKLSIDVIHTNSMNLDLPIITASVV
;
A
#
# COMPACT_ATOMS: atom_id res chain seq x y z
N MET A 1 -39.88 10.15 -32.80
CA MET A 1 -40.25 9.28 -31.67
C MET A 1 -39.15 8.25 -31.52
N ASN A 2 -38.14 8.56 -30.69
CA ASN A 2 -37.01 7.66 -30.41
C ASN A 2 -37.13 7.13 -29.00
N THR A 3 -37.40 5.84 -28.92
CA THR A 3 -37.44 5.11 -27.65
C THR A 3 -36.02 4.66 -27.29
N LEU A 4 -35.46 5.25 -26.24
CA LEU A 4 -34.21 4.81 -25.64
C LEU A 4 -34.48 3.57 -24.82
N THR A 5 -33.90 2.46 -25.23
CA THR A 5 -33.96 1.19 -24.52
C THR A 5 -32.92 1.19 -23.37
N ASN A 6 -33.43 1.00 -22.19
CA ASN A 6 -32.77 0.93 -20.92
C ASN A 6 -31.88 -0.33 -20.82
N VAL A 7 -30.58 -0.18 -20.67
CA VAL A 7 -29.64 -1.28 -20.41
C VAL A 7 -29.27 -1.29 -18.94
N SER A 8 -30.12 -1.87 -18.12
CA SER A 8 -29.81 -2.21 -16.73
C SER A 8 -29.86 -3.72 -16.59
N ASN A 9 -28.71 -4.38 -16.73
CA ASN A 9 -28.53 -5.75 -16.26
C ASN A 9 -27.04 -5.96 -15.87
N PHE A 10 -26.62 -5.33 -14.78
CA PHE A 10 -25.47 -5.83 -14.03
C PHE A 10 -25.95 -7.00 -13.17
N ARG A 11 -25.65 -8.22 -13.59
CA ARG A 11 -25.81 -9.41 -12.76
C ARG A 11 -24.82 -9.33 -11.62
N THR A 12 -25.32 -9.16 -10.41
CA THR A 12 -24.58 -9.41 -9.16
C THR A 12 -24.24 -10.90 -9.12
N HIS A 13 -22.94 -11.20 -9.03
CA HIS A 13 -22.45 -12.56 -8.79
C HIS A 13 -22.76 -12.96 -7.33
N PRO A 14 -23.22 -14.20 -7.06
CA PRO A 14 -23.65 -14.65 -5.74
C PRO A 14 -22.48 -15.07 -4.82
N ASN A 15 -21.32 -14.41 -4.90
CA ASN A 15 -20.13 -14.73 -4.08
C ASN A 15 -19.53 -13.52 -3.37
N ASP A 16 -20.31 -12.45 -3.16
CA ASP A 16 -19.93 -11.37 -2.25
C ASP A 16 -20.21 -11.80 -0.80
N ALA A 17 -19.44 -12.76 -0.30
CA ALA A 17 -19.33 -12.98 1.12
C ALA A 17 -18.60 -11.77 1.74
N PRO A 18 -19.09 -11.21 2.86
CA PRO A 18 -18.43 -10.08 3.50
C PRO A 18 -17.00 -10.48 3.87
N VAL A 19 -16.03 -9.72 3.36
CA VAL A 19 -14.62 -9.88 3.71
C VAL A 19 -14.52 -9.79 5.23
N SER A 20 -14.19 -10.90 5.85
CA SER A 20 -13.95 -11.00 7.30
C SER A 20 -12.88 -9.97 7.70
N ARG A 21 -13.20 -9.15 8.70
CA ARG A 21 -12.33 -8.14 9.30
C ARG A 21 -11.16 -8.75 10.10
N SER A 22 -10.43 -9.71 9.55
CA SER A 22 -9.37 -10.41 10.28
C SER A 22 -7.93 -10.04 9.89
N ASP A 23 -7.73 -9.02 9.05
CA ASP A 23 -6.38 -8.52 8.72
C ASP A 23 -6.00 -7.27 9.54
N ALA A 24 -6.43 -7.21 10.80
CA ALA A 24 -5.89 -6.22 11.73
C ALA A 24 -4.43 -6.57 12.03
N PRO A 25 -3.48 -5.60 11.95
CA PRO A 25 -2.10 -5.84 12.33
C PRO A 25 -2.05 -6.31 13.79
N THR A 26 -1.45 -7.48 14.03
CA THR A 26 -1.25 -8.07 15.36
C THR A 26 -0.10 -7.34 16.08
N GLY A 27 -0.25 -6.04 16.29
CA GLY A 27 0.64 -5.22 17.09
C GLY A 27 -0.02 -4.82 18.41
N PRO A 28 0.75 -4.41 19.43
CA PRO A 28 0.18 -3.86 20.65
C PRO A 28 -0.73 -2.69 20.32
N ALA A 29 -1.88 -2.59 21.00
CA ALA A 29 -2.82 -1.49 20.80
C ALA A 29 -2.09 -0.16 21.03
N LEU A 30 -2.17 0.74 20.04
CA LEU A 30 -1.55 2.06 20.16
C LEU A 30 -2.27 2.88 21.24
N PRO A 31 -1.55 3.76 21.96
CA PRO A 31 -2.16 4.67 22.90
C PRO A 31 -3.17 5.57 22.18
N VAL A 32 -4.32 5.80 22.79
CA VAL A 32 -5.35 6.70 22.24
C VAL A 32 -4.97 8.14 22.60
N GLY A 33 -4.68 8.96 21.59
CA GLY A 33 -4.35 10.38 21.76
C GLY A 33 -3.22 10.81 20.82
N PRO A 34 -2.85 12.10 20.82
CA PRO A 34 -1.78 12.60 19.97
C PRO A 34 -0.47 11.86 20.26
N LEU A 35 0.05 11.19 19.23
CA LEU A 35 1.33 10.49 19.31
C LEU A 35 2.48 11.50 19.19
N ALA A 36 3.49 11.37 20.05
CA ALA A 36 4.75 12.12 19.88
C ALA A 36 5.50 11.68 18.62
N PRO A 37 6.23 12.57 17.94
CA PRO A 37 6.95 12.22 16.71
C PRO A 37 7.92 11.03 16.87
N GLU A 38 8.55 10.90 18.04
CA GLU A 38 9.45 9.80 18.39
C GLU A 38 8.71 8.46 18.46
N GLN A 39 7.48 8.47 19.00
CA GLN A 39 6.62 7.28 19.04
C GLN A 39 6.20 6.85 17.64
N ILE A 40 5.88 7.82 16.76
CA ILE A 40 5.56 7.55 15.36
C ILE A 40 6.75 6.89 14.67
N LYS A 41 7.95 7.44 14.87
CA LYS A 41 9.20 6.87 14.34
C LYS A 41 9.40 5.44 14.81
N GLU A 42 9.28 5.19 16.11
CA GLU A 42 9.42 3.85 16.69
C GLU A 42 8.41 2.87 16.10
N ILE A 43 7.13 3.27 15.96
CA ILE A 43 6.09 2.43 15.35
C ILE A 43 6.46 2.07 13.91
N LEU A 44 6.87 3.05 13.10
CA LEU A 44 7.19 2.85 11.69
C LEU A 44 8.44 1.98 11.50
N GLU A 45 9.52 2.27 12.23
CA GLU A 45 10.82 1.61 12.07
C GLU A 45 10.90 0.24 12.78
N SER A 46 9.98 -0.04 13.73
CA SER A 46 9.87 -1.37 14.35
C SER A 46 9.27 -2.42 13.41
N GLN A 47 8.57 -1.98 12.36
CA GLN A 47 7.98 -2.90 11.40
C GLN A 47 9.06 -3.58 10.56
N ARG A 48 8.88 -4.87 10.28
CA ARG A 48 9.80 -5.63 9.44
C ARG A 48 9.18 -5.86 8.06
N TYR A 49 9.91 -5.42 7.05
CA TYR A 49 9.58 -5.60 5.65
C TYR A 49 10.68 -6.40 4.96
N GLU A 50 10.34 -7.15 3.93
CA GLU A 50 11.31 -7.94 3.16
C GLU A 50 11.90 -7.13 2.01
N GLU A 51 11.07 -6.35 1.32
CA GLU A 51 11.43 -5.60 0.13
C GLU A 51 11.29 -4.08 0.30
N LEU A 52 11.10 -3.58 1.53
CA LEU A 52 11.10 -2.16 1.88
C LEU A 52 12.10 -1.82 2.97
N THR A 53 12.68 -0.64 2.87
CA THR A 53 13.39 0.02 3.96
C THR A 53 12.67 1.31 4.31
N ILE A 54 12.43 1.54 5.60
CA ILE A 54 11.65 2.68 6.10
C ILE A 54 12.56 3.63 6.86
N GLU A 55 12.41 4.92 6.60
CA GLU A 55 13.05 6.00 7.35
C GLU A 55 12.02 7.10 7.63
N PHE A 56 11.96 7.62 8.83
CA PHE A 56 11.05 8.70 9.19
C PHE A 56 11.82 9.94 9.65
N ASP A 57 11.66 11.02 8.89
CA ASP A 57 12.15 12.34 9.28
C ASP A 57 11.14 12.98 10.22
N ILE A 58 11.54 13.10 11.50
CA ILE A 58 10.71 13.65 12.57
C ILE A 58 10.43 15.14 12.36
N HIS A 59 11.41 15.90 11.87
CA HIS A 59 11.31 17.35 11.74
C HIS A 59 10.39 17.76 10.61
N GLU A 60 10.57 17.14 9.45
CA GLU A 60 9.78 17.43 8.25
C GLU A 60 8.52 16.56 8.16
N ARG A 61 8.42 15.53 9.02
CA ARG A 61 7.33 14.53 9.01
C ARG A 61 7.20 13.83 7.67
N ILE A 62 8.35 13.47 7.09
CA ILE A 62 8.44 12.73 5.83
C ILE A 62 8.67 11.25 6.14
N LEU A 63 7.76 10.42 5.69
CA LEU A 63 7.93 8.98 5.66
C LEU A 63 8.57 8.57 4.34
N TRP A 64 9.86 8.27 4.38
CA TRP A 64 10.55 7.66 3.26
C TRP A 64 10.36 6.15 3.29
N TYR A 65 9.99 5.57 2.17
CA TYR A 65 9.96 4.13 1.98
C TYR A 65 10.65 3.78 0.66
N PHE A 66 11.74 3.02 0.82
CA PHE A 66 12.62 2.67 -0.28
C PHE A 66 12.37 1.24 -0.70
N MET A 67 12.16 1.01 -1.98
CA MET A 67 12.16 -0.32 -2.55
C MET A 67 13.57 -0.92 -2.44
N SER A 68 13.67 -2.08 -1.79
CA SER A 68 14.90 -2.84 -1.56
C SER A 68 14.71 -4.27 -2.06
N PRO A 69 14.63 -4.48 -3.39
CA PRO A 69 14.22 -5.76 -3.96
C PRO A 69 15.22 -6.88 -3.63
N VAL A 70 14.70 -8.02 -3.19
CA VAL A 70 15.50 -9.22 -2.87
C VAL A 70 15.91 -9.98 -4.14
N THR A 71 15.02 -10.04 -5.13
CA THR A 71 15.27 -10.84 -6.35
C THR A 71 15.42 -9.99 -7.60
N ARG A 72 14.49 -9.08 -7.86
CA ARG A 72 14.46 -8.24 -9.05
C ARG A 72 13.74 -6.91 -8.77
N PRO A 73 14.16 -5.82 -9.42
CA PRO A 73 13.58 -4.49 -9.18
C PRO A 73 12.24 -4.30 -9.90
N SER A 74 11.29 -5.19 -9.65
CA SER A 74 9.94 -5.16 -10.21
C SER A 74 8.90 -5.16 -9.11
N ALA A 75 7.65 -4.93 -9.47
CA ALA A 75 6.51 -5.00 -8.56
C ALA A 75 6.22 -6.46 -8.18
N THR A 76 7.09 -7.06 -7.36
CA THR A 76 6.90 -8.43 -6.85
C THR A 76 5.68 -8.52 -5.95
N VAL A 77 5.17 -9.73 -5.72
CA VAL A 77 4.10 -9.95 -4.73
C VAL A 77 4.55 -9.49 -3.34
N GLY A 78 5.81 -9.78 -2.96
CA GLY A 78 6.40 -9.39 -1.67
C GLY A 78 6.40 -7.87 -1.50
N LEU A 79 6.93 -7.14 -2.49
CA LEU A 79 6.96 -5.68 -2.47
C LEU A 79 5.54 -5.08 -2.36
N MET A 80 4.57 -5.59 -3.13
CA MET A 80 3.20 -5.10 -3.07
C MET A 80 2.54 -5.38 -1.70
N GLN A 81 2.81 -6.53 -1.10
CA GLN A 81 2.34 -6.86 0.25
C GLN A 81 2.98 -5.96 1.31
N ASP A 82 4.28 -5.67 1.18
CA ASP A 82 5.00 -4.78 2.09
C ASP A 82 4.44 -3.36 2.04
N ILE A 83 4.23 -2.81 0.84
CA ILE A 83 3.61 -1.49 0.69
C ILE A 83 2.19 -1.48 1.28
N LYS A 84 1.39 -2.52 1.04
CA LYS A 84 0.04 -2.62 1.61
C LYS A 84 0.06 -2.65 3.13
N ARG A 85 1.01 -3.38 3.74
CA ARG A 85 1.21 -3.39 5.20
C ARG A 85 1.59 -2.01 5.72
N LEU A 86 2.51 -1.32 5.05
CA LEU A 86 2.90 0.05 5.40
C LEU A 86 1.70 1.01 5.37
N GLN A 87 0.89 0.95 4.31
CA GLN A 87 -0.33 1.74 4.20
C GLN A 87 -1.29 1.50 5.37
N ALA A 88 -1.43 0.25 5.83
CA ALA A 88 -2.26 -0.09 6.99
C ALA A 88 -1.68 0.49 8.30
N VAL A 89 -0.36 0.40 8.51
CA VAL A 89 0.31 1.00 9.67
C VAL A 89 0.11 2.52 9.70
N VAL A 90 0.28 3.18 8.56
CA VAL A 90 0.06 4.64 8.44
C VAL A 90 -1.37 5.01 8.82
N ARG A 91 -2.39 4.30 8.33
CA ARG A 91 -3.78 4.53 8.73
C ARG A 91 -3.97 4.36 10.24
N THR A 92 -3.41 3.32 10.84
CA THR A 92 -3.48 3.09 12.29
C THR A 92 -2.84 4.25 13.09
N ILE A 93 -1.74 4.82 12.61
CA ILE A 93 -1.11 6.01 13.22
C ILE A 93 -2.05 7.22 13.16
N PHE A 94 -2.69 7.47 12.03
CA PHE A 94 -3.62 8.57 11.88
C PHE A 94 -4.86 8.39 12.76
N ASP A 95 -5.41 7.19 12.82
CA ASP A 95 -6.57 6.86 13.66
C ASP A 95 -6.24 7.07 15.16
N ALA A 96 -5.04 6.67 15.60
CA ALA A 96 -4.59 6.86 16.98
C ALA A 96 -4.30 8.34 17.30
N HIS A 97 -3.64 9.06 16.40
CA HIS A 97 -3.26 10.45 16.57
C HIS A 97 -4.47 11.40 16.64
N ASN A 98 -5.48 11.12 15.82
CA ASN A 98 -6.79 11.81 15.79
C ASN A 98 -6.73 13.35 15.88
N ASN A 99 -5.77 13.96 15.19
CA ASN A 99 -5.63 15.43 15.12
C ASN A 99 -5.52 15.88 13.65
N PRO A 100 -6.63 16.32 13.02
CA PRO A 100 -6.65 16.65 11.60
C PRO A 100 -5.90 17.96 11.27
N THR A 101 -5.67 18.83 12.25
CA THR A 101 -4.98 20.12 12.03
C THR A 101 -3.46 20.01 12.10
N ASP A 102 -2.95 18.94 12.71
CA ASP A 102 -1.52 18.67 12.86
C ASP A 102 -1.24 17.21 12.51
N PRO A 103 -1.17 16.84 11.21
CA PRO A 103 -1.04 15.45 10.80
C PRO A 103 0.27 14.82 11.27
N PRO A 104 0.26 13.54 11.72
CA PRO A 104 1.44 12.85 12.22
C PRO A 104 2.49 12.62 11.13
N ILE A 105 2.07 12.47 9.90
CA ILE A 105 2.89 12.33 8.68
C ILE A 105 2.35 13.33 7.66
N ARG A 106 3.21 14.12 7.04
CA ARG A 106 2.84 15.11 6.00
C ARG A 106 3.09 14.59 4.60
N TYR A 107 4.16 13.84 4.43
CA TYR A 107 4.59 13.32 3.13
C TYR A 107 4.93 11.84 3.24
N MET A 108 4.57 11.10 2.21
CA MET A 108 5.06 9.75 1.96
C MET A 108 5.84 9.73 0.65
N ALA A 109 7.13 9.48 0.73
CA ALA A 109 8.04 9.51 -0.42
C ALA A 109 8.54 8.11 -0.76
N LEU A 110 8.11 7.57 -1.90
CA LEU A 110 8.61 6.31 -2.44
C LEU A 110 9.87 6.57 -3.26
N SER A 111 10.93 5.82 -2.99
CA SER A 111 12.15 5.81 -3.80
C SER A 111 12.70 4.39 -3.95
N SER A 112 13.91 4.26 -4.48
CA SER A 112 14.59 2.97 -4.66
C SER A 112 15.98 3.02 -4.03
N ARG A 113 16.42 1.90 -3.44
CA ARG A 113 17.81 1.72 -2.97
C ARG A 113 18.75 1.31 -4.11
N LEU A 114 18.22 0.98 -5.27
CA LEU A 114 19.03 0.63 -6.42
C LEU A 114 19.45 1.88 -7.19
N SER A 115 20.75 2.06 -7.36
CA SER A 115 21.27 3.18 -8.16
C SER A 115 20.82 3.06 -9.62
N GLY A 116 20.20 4.13 -10.14
CA GLY A 116 19.77 4.22 -11.54
C GLY A 116 18.57 3.38 -11.93
N ILE A 117 17.93 2.69 -10.97
CA ILE A 117 16.72 1.90 -11.23
C ILE A 117 15.68 2.24 -10.18
N PHE A 118 14.58 2.86 -10.61
CA PHE A 118 13.45 3.07 -9.72
C PHE A 118 12.64 1.77 -9.57
N ASN A 119 12.01 1.30 -10.64
CA ASN A 119 11.29 0.04 -10.71
C ASN A 119 11.07 -0.35 -12.17
N LEU A 120 11.16 -1.63 -12.52
CA LEU A 120 10.96 -2.13 -13.88
C LEU A 120 9.49 -2.45 -14.21
N GLY A 121 8.56 -2.11 -13.31
CA GLY A 121 7.15 -2.39 -13.49
C GLY A 121 6.74 -3.79 -13.05
N GLY A 122 5.68 -4.34 -13.65
CA GLY A 122 5.12 -5.64 -13.28
C GLY A 122 6.12 -6.79 -13.36
N ASP A 123 5.94 -7.80 -12.52
CA ASP A 123 6.79 -9.01 -12.50
C ASP A 123 6.49 -9.91 -13.71
N LEU A 124 7.15 -9.63 -14.84
CA LEU A 124 6.97 -10.37 -16.09
C LEU A 124 7.36 -11.85 -15.97
N ALA A 125 8.29 -12.21 -15.09
CA ALA A 125 8.67 -13.60 -14.89
C ALA A 125 7.55 -14.35 -14.16
N LEU A 126 6.94 -13.73 -13.15
CA LEU A 126 5.74 -14.25 -12.50
C LEU A 126 4.60 -14.41 -13.51
N PHE A 127 4.35 -13.40 -14.36
CA PHE A 127 3.32 -13.50 -15.39
C PHE A 127 3.56 -14.69 -16.32
N ALA A 128 4.77 -14.83 -16.86
CA ALA A 128 5.11 -15.93 -17.77
C ALA A 128 4.97 -17.30 -17.09
N GLN A 129 5.27 -17.40 -15.80
CA GLN A 129 5.07 -18.62 -15.01
C GLN A 129 3.59 -18.93 -14.87
N LEU A 130 2.78 -17.99 -14.35
CA LEU A 130 1.36 -18.20 -14.08
C LEU A 130 0.55 -18.50 -15.36
N ILE A 131 0.94 -17.91 -16.51
CA ILE A 131 0.34 -18.22 -17.80
C ILE A 131 0.65 -19.66 -18.22
N ARG A 132 1.90 -20.11 -18.09
CA ARG A 132 2.29 -21.49 -18.41
C ARG A 132 1.57 -22.52 -17.52
N GLU A 133 1.39 -22.18 -16.25
CA GLU A 133 0.65 -22.99 -15.27
C GLU A 133 -0.88 -22.88 -15.44
N ARG A 134 -1.36 -22.04 -16.35
CA ARG A 134 -2.79 -21.74 -16.52
C ARG A 134 -3.46 -21.27 -15.22
N SER A 135 -2.71 -20.63 -14.35
CA SER A 135 -3.15 -20.18 -13.03
C SER A 135 -3.78 -18.79 -13.08
N ARG A 136 -4.96 -18.70 -13.70
CA ARG A 136 -5.72 -17.45 -13.89
C ARG A 136 -5.98 -16.75 -12.56
N ASP A 137 -6.43 -17.48 -11.55
CA ASP A 137 -6.81 -16.91 -10.25
C ASP A 137 -5.61 -16.27 -9.54
N ALA A 138 -4.40 -16.87 -9.66
CA ALA A 138 -3.20 -16.29 -9.08
C ALA A 138 -2.79 -15.00 -9.82
N LEU A 139 -2.95 -14.96 -11.14
CA LEU A 139 -2.69 -13.77 -11.94
C LEU A 139 -3.66 -12.64 -11.60
N GLU A 140 -4.93 -12.95 -11.43
CA GLU A 140 -5.96 -12.00 -11.03
C GLU A 140 -5.70 -11.44 -9.62
N ARG A 141 -5.33 -12.29 -8.64
CA ARG A 141 -4.94 -11.82 -7.30
C ARG A 141 -3.74 -10.89 -7.33
N TYR A 142 -2.71 -11.22 -8.13
CA TYR A 142 -1.56 -10.34 -8.29
C TYR A 142 -1.95 -8.99 -8.90
N ALA A 143 -2.73 -9.00 -9.97
CA ALA A 143 -3.19 -7.78 -10.64
C ALA A 143 -4.02 -6.91 -9.67
N LYS A 144 -4.95 -7.52 -8.94
CA LYS A 144 -5.78 -6.81 -7.96
C LYS A 144 -4.92 -6.20 -6.85
N LEU A 145 -4.00 -6.96 -6.27
CA LEU A 145 -3.09 -6.46 -5.23
C LEU A 145 -2.30 -5.25 -5.72
N SER A 146 -1.73 -5.34 -6.93
CA SER A 146 -0.94 -4.25 -7.52
C SER A 146 -1.78 -2.99 -7.76
N ILE A 147 -2.99 -3.15 -8.30
CA ILE A 147 -3.92 -2.05 -8.55
C ILE A 147 -4.34 -1.40 -7.22
N ASP A 148 -4.72 -2.20 -6.23
CA ASP A 148 -5.16 -1.71 -4.92
C ASP A 148 -4.06 -0.86 -4.25
N VAL A 149 -2.80 -1.32 -4.28
CA VAL A 149 -1.66 -0.61 -3.70
C VAL A 149 -1.40 0.72 -4.42
N ILE A 150 -1.35 0.70 -5.74
CA ILE A 150 -1.07 1.91 -6.55
C ILE A 150 -2.22 2.91 -6.40
N HIS A 151 -3.46 2.45 -6.48
CA HIS A 151 -4.64 3.29 -6.32
C HIS A 151 -4.67 3.94 -4.92
N THR A 152 -4.41 3.18 -3.87
CA THR A 152 -4.35 3.70 -2.50
C THR A 152 -3.30 4.81 -2.37
N ASN A 153 -2.11 4.64 -2.96
CA ASN A 153 -1.10 5.70 -2.97
C ASN A 153 -1.56 6.92 -3.77
N SER A 154 -2.14 6.71 -4.96
CA SER A 154 -2.60 7.83 -5.82
C SER A 154 -3.71 8.67 -5.17
N MET A 155 -4.46 8.08 -4.25
CA MET A 155 -5.50 8.75 -3.46
C MET A 155 -4.99 9.26 -2.11
N ASN A 156 -3.66 9.35 -1.92
CA ASN A 156 -3.06 9.78 -0.65
C ASN A 156 -3.58 9.00 0.56
N LEU A 157 -3.90 7.70 0.39
CA LEU A 157 -4.48 6.83 1.43
C LEU A 157 -5.83 7.33 2.00
N ASP A 158 -6.51 8.25 1.33
CA ASP A 158 -7.65 9.02 1.86
C ASP A 158 -7.33 9.76 3.17
N LEU A 159 -6.07 10.17 3.34
CA LEU A 159 -5.54 10.88 4.51
C LEU A 159 -5.03 12.27 4.11
N PRO A 160 -4.90 13.22 5.05
CA PRO A 160 -4.34 14.55 4.79
C PRO A 160 -2.81 14.52 4.65
N ILE A 161 -2.31 13.73 3.71
CA ILE A 161 -0.90 13.56 3.36
C ILE A 161 -0.69 13.79 1.87
N ILE A 162 0.56 13.98 1.48
CA ILE A 162 0.96 14.02 0.07
C ILE A 162 1.83 12.79 -0.21
N THR A 163 1.45 11.99 -1.19
CA THR A 163 2.29 10.90 -1.69
C THR A 163 3.11 11.35 -2.89
N ALA A 164 4.38 10.98 -2.93
CA ALA A 164 5.30 11.31 -4.00
C ALA A 164 6.17 10.11 -4.38
N SER A 165 6.64 10.09 -5.61
CA SER A 165 7.69 9.16 -6.08
C SER A 165 8.92 9.98 -6.47
N VAL A 166 10.08 9.58 -5.91
CA VAL A 166 11.36 10.25 -6.14
C VAL A 166 12.24 9.29 -6.94
N VAL A 167 12.51 9.68 -8.19
CA VAL A 167 13.20 8.86 -9.20
C VAL A 167 14.62 9.36 -9.42
#